data_df0cd2d7087ddb35eb72cf53828013ee
#
_entry.id   df0cd2d7087ddb35eb72cf53828013ee
#
_cell.length_a   1.000
_cell.length_b   1.000
_cell.length_c   1.000
_cell.angle_alpha   90.00
_cell.angle_beta   90.00
_cell.angle_gamma   90.00
#
_symmetry.space_group_name_H-M   'P 1'
#
loop_
_entity.id
_entity.type
_entity.pdbx_description
1 polymer ?
#
loop_
_entity_poly.entity_id
_entity_poly.type
_entity_poly.pdbx_seq_one_letter_code
_entity_poly.pdbx_strand_id
1 'polypeptide(L)'
;FHRTGYMEKDIVDYNTRNLKAQTSLHYMITPKTELIYGTNYSTGTTVYQGDNRISLKNIQFWQNKLEVRQKDKFFIRAYRTKEDAGNSYDAVFTAIKMQEHNLNDNDDWYSTYIRNWGKNFNWSDAFISWSLDSFQRTGVGRTVR
;
A
#
# COMPACT_ATOMS: atom_id res chain seq x y z
N PHE A 1 -4.28 -15.95 -19.68
CA PHE A 1 -5.32 -15.30 -18.85
C PHE A 1 -4.67 -14.73 -17.61
N HIS A 2 -5.04 -13.49 -17.26
CA HIS A 2 -4.60 -12.87 -16.03
C HIS A 2 -5.78 -12.78 -15.06
N ARG A 3 -5.52 -12.99 -13.77
CA ARG A 3 -6.52 -12.76 -12.74
C ARG A 3 -6.94 -11.29 -12.73
N THR A 4 -8.20 -11.04 -12.45
CA THR A 4 -8.65 -9.69 -12.13
C THR A 4 -8.04 -9.28 -10.79
N GLY A 5 -7.29 -8.19 -10.79
CA GLY A 5 -6.71 -7.61 -9.58
C GLY A 5 -7.73 -6.80 -8.78
N TYR A 6 -7.25 -6.17 -7.72
CA TYR A 6 -8.02 -5.22 -6.92
C TYR A 6 -7.73 -3.80 -7.35
N MET A 7 -8.73 -2.94 -7.33
CA MET A 7 -8.50 -1.52 -7.53
C MET A 7 -7.86 -0.92 -6.28
N GLU A 8 -6.84 -0.11 -6.47
CA GLU A 8 -6.12 0.54 -5.36
C GLU A 8 -7.06 1.32 -4.42
N LYS A 9 -8.05 2.01 -4.99
CA LYS A 9 -9.05 2.79 -4.24
C LYS A 9 -9.86 1.97 -3.24
N ASP A 10 -9.97 0.64 -3.44
CA ASP A 10 -10.74 -0.27 -2.58
C ASP A 10 -9.86 -0.83 -1.45
N ILE A 11 -8.54 -0.66 -1.55
CA ILE A 11 -7.56 -1.16 -0.58
C ILE A 11 -6.93 -0.03 0.21
N VAL A 12 -6.74 1.15 -0.40
CA VAL A 12 -5.98 2.27 0.16
C VAL A 12 -6.88 3.43 0.52
N ASP A 13 -6.74 3.94 1.73
CA ASP A 13 -7.37 5.19 2.17
C ASP A 13 -6.47 6.38 1.80
N TYR A 14 -6.95 7.23 0.89
CA TYR A 14 -6.24 8.44 0.43
C TYR A 14 -6.38 9.65 1.35
N ASN A 15 -7.11 9.54 2.46
CA ASN A 15 -7.22 10.64 3.41
C ASN A 15 -5.85 10.93 4.03
N THR A 16 -5.33 12.10 3.74
CA THR A 16 -4.04 12.55 4.27
C THR A 16 -4.27 13.50 5.43
N ARG A 17 -3.71 13.16 6.59
CA ARG A 17 -3.68 14.03 7.78
C ARG A 17 -2.28 14.04 8.36
N ASN A 18 -1.89 15.21 8.87
CA ASN A 18 -0.62 15.38 9.54
C ASN A 18 -0.77 16.36 10.70
N LEU A 19 -0.33 15.94 11.88
CA LEU A 19 -0.23 16.78 13.06
C LEU A 19 1.20 16.80 13.54
N LYS A 20 1.77 17.98 13.76
CA LYS A 20 3.09 18.18 14.34
C LYS A 20 3.00 19.13 15.51
N ALA A 21 3.60 18.76 16.62
CA ALA A 21 3.71 19.58 17.80
C ALA A 21 5.16 19.60 18.27
N GLN A 22 5.63 20.78 18.65
CA GLN A 22 6.97 20.98 19.17
C GLN A 22 6.92 21.89 20.40
N THR A 23 7.63 21.50 21.45
CA THR A 23 7.77 22.27 22.65
C THR A 23 9.22 22.25 23.12
N SER A 24 9.68 23.36 23.67
CA SER A 24 10.99 23.44 24.33
C SER A 24 10.90 24.27 25.60
N LEU A 25 11.59 23.78 26.65
CA LEU A 25 11.76 24.47 27.92
C LEU A 25 13.23 24.83 28.07
N HIS A 26 13.50 26.06 28.44
CA HIS A 26 14.82 26.61 28.64
C HIS A 26 14.96 27.06 30.08
N TYR A 27 15.97 26.55 30.79
CA TYR A 27 16.23 26.86 32.17
C TYR A 27 17.68 27.31 32.34
N MET A 28 17.89 28.51 32.85
CA MET A 28 19.21 29.04 33.14
C MET A 28 19.67 28.54 34.50
N ILE A 29 20.57 27.54 34.54
CA ILE A 29 21.16 27.05 35.77
C ILE A 29 22.12 28.09 36.36
N THR A 30 22.89 28.76 35.50
CA THR A 30 23.74 29.89 35.85
C THR A 30 23.67 30.93 34.71
N PRO A 31 24.15 32.18 34.90
CA PRO A 31 24.15 33.18 33.83
C PRO A 31 24.84 32.75 32.53
N LYS A 32 25.61 31.67 32.56
CA LYS A 32 26.35 31.15 31.40
C LYS A 32 25.99 29.72 31.02
N THR A 33 25.16 29.05 31.84
CA THR A 33 24.81 27.63 31.64
C THR A 33 23.29 27.47 31.53
N GLU A 34 22.86 26.94 30.43
CA GLU A 34 21.46 26.69 30.08
C GLU A 34 21.17 25.20 29.98
N LEU A 35 20.07 24.78 30.55
CA LEU A 35 19.47 23.45 30.35
C LEU A 35 18.27 23.62 29.39
N ILE A 36 18.27 22.82 28.33
CA ILE A 36 17.21 22.84 27.33
C ILE A 36 16.58 21.46 27.25
N TYR A 37 15.29 21.38 27.50
CA TYR A 37 14.50 20.19 27.22
C TYR A 37 13.57 20.47 26.07
N GLY A 38 13.63 19.64 25.02
CA GLY A 38 12.76 19.74 23.85
C GLY A 38 12.05 18.43 23.57
N THR A 39 10.79 18.52 23.17
CA THR A 39 10.02 17.39 22.68
C THR A 39 9.35 17.73 21.36
N ASN A 40 9.43 16.81 20.42
CA ASN A 40 8.76 16.87 19.12
C ASN A 40 7.83 15.67 19.03
N TYR A 41 6.61 15.90 18.64
CA TYR A 41 5.63 14.88 18.33
C TYR A 41 5.09 15.09 16.93
N SER A 42 5.00 14.03 16.14
CA SER A 42 4.27 14.05 14.89
C SER A 42 3.48 12.78 14.70
N THR A 43 2.30 12.92 14.10
CA THR A 43 1.48 11.81 13.66
C THR A 43 0.91 12.12 12.29
N GLY A 44 0.72 11.09 11.49
CA GLY A 44 0.22 11.29 10.13
C GLY A 44 -0.32 10.04 9.48
N THR A 45 -1.11 10.28 8.45
CA THR A 45 -1.62 9.28 7.51
C THR A 45 -1.38 9.81 6.10
N THR A 46 -0.78 8.99 5.25
CA THR A 46 -0.51 9.33 3.85
C THR A 46 -0.27 8.05 3.04
N VAL A 47 -0.33 8.18 1.71
CA VAL A 47 0.07 7.11 0.80
C VAL A 47 1.42 7.47 0.18
N TYR A 48 2.36 6.56 0.29
CA TYR A 48 3.71 6.72 -0.24
C TYR A 48 3.91 5.79 -1.44
N GLN A 49 4.51 6.33 -2.49
CA GLN A 49 4.93 5.60 -3.67
C GLN A 49 6.46 5.48 -3.66
N GLY A 50 6.95 4.28 -3.38
CA GLY A 50 8.34 3.89 -3.54
C GLY A 50 8.43 2.80 -4.61
N ASP A 51 9.15 1.73 -4.33
CA ASP A 51 9.15 0.52 -5.15
C ASP A 51 7.76 -0.14 -5.14
N ASN A 52 7.08 -0.07 -3.99
CA ASN A 52 5.71 -0.48 -3.78
C ASN A 52 4.81 0.70 -3.38
N ARG A 53 3.51 0.44 -3.31
CA ARG A 53 2.51 1.38 -2.82
C ARG A 53 2.23 1.12 -1.34
N ILE A 54 2.73 2.00 -0.47
CA ILE A 54 2.64 1.85 0.98
C ILE A 54 1.61 2.80 1.55
N SER A 55 0.60 2.27 2.23
CA SER A 55 -0.34 3.03 3.03
C SER A 55 0.24 3.23 4.42
N LEU A 56 0.69 4.44 4.72
CA LEU A 56 1.16 4.85 6.04
C LEU A 56 -0.04 5.36 6.84
N LYS A 57 -0.45 4.65 7.88
CA LYS A 57 -1.66 4.96 8.63
C LYS A 57 -1.39 5.11 10.11
N ASN A 58 -1.67 6.33 10.63
CA ASN A 58 -1.48 6.71 12.03
C ASN A 58 -0.04 6.46 12.50
N ILE A 59 0.94 6.74 11.65
CA ILE A 59 2.34 6.71 12.07
C ILE A 59 2.58 7.74 13.15
N GLN A 60 3.46 7.44 14.11
CA GLN A 60 3.78 8.33 15.21
C GLN A 60 5.29 8.43 15.39
N PHE A 61 5.76 9.63 15.60
CA PHE A 61 7.15 9.94 15.92
C PHE A 61 7.22 10.76 17.19
N TRP A 62 8.04 10.32 18.12
CA TRP A 62 8.35 11.01 19.36
C TRP A 62 9.85 11.23 19.44
N GLN A 63 10.27 12.46 19.59
CA GLN A 63 11.66 12.78 19.82
C GLN A 63 11.77 13.70 21.04
N ASN A 64 12.57 13.26 22.02
CA ASN A 64 12.90 14.02 23.19
C ASN A 64 14.38 14.38 23.15
N LYS A 65 14.70 15.61 23.49
CA LYS A 65 16.05 16.15 23.49
C LYS A 65 16.33 16.77 24.86
N LEU A 66 17.44 16.45 25.46
CA LEU A 66 17.98 17.11 26.62
C LEU A 66 19.36 17.68 26.27
N GLU A 67 19.57 18.95 26.50
CA GLU A 67 20.81 19.63 26.18
C GLU A 67 21.26 20.51 27.34
N VAL A 68 22.51 20.40 27.73
CA VAL A 68 23.20 21.32 28.63
C VAL A 68 24.19 22.08 27.79
N ARG A 69 24.07 23.41 27.78
CA ARG A 69 24.94 24.29 27.02
C ARG A 69 25.58 25.32 27.97
N GLN A 70 26.90 25.42 27.91
CA GLN A 70 27.63 26.52 28.53
C GLN A 70 28.18 27.44 27.46
N LYS A 71 27.82 28.72 27.53
CA LYS A 71 28.23 29.74 26.55
C LYS A 71 29.75 29.71 26.37
N ASP A 72 30.18 29.68 25.11
CA ASP A 72 31.58 29.74 24.65
C ASP A 72 32.49 28.61 25.17
N LYS A 73 31.94 27.54 25.73
CA LYS A 73 32.74 26.41 26.26
C LYS A 73 32.36 25.06 25.68
N PHE A 74 31.15 24.59 25.95
CA PHE A 74 30.73 23.26 25.53
C PHE A 74 29.21 23.14 25.44
N PHE A 75 28.74 22.12 24.75
CA PHE A 75 27.39 21.60 24.89
C PHE A 75 27.42 20.07 24.95
N ILE A 76 26.51 19.51 25.71
CA ILE A 76 26.23 18.09 25.79
C ILE A 76 24.77 17.91 25.43
N ARG A 77 24.47 17.01 24.48
CA ARG A 77 23.12 16.75 24.01
C ARG A 77 22.85 15.26 24.02
N ALA A 78 21.74 14.86 24.62
CA ALA A 78 21.17 13.53 24.52
C ALA A 78 19.79 13.63 23.84
N TYR A 79 19.46 12.67 23.00
CA TYR A 79 18.14 12.57 22.40
C TYR A 79 17.68 11.12 22.33
N ARG A 80 16.36 10.95 22.39
CA ARG A 80 15.69 9.66 22.23
C ARG A 80 14.58 9.82 21.22
N THR A 81 14.59 8.99 20.17
CA THR A 81 13.52 8.89 19.21
C THR A 81 12.75 7.58 19.41
N LYS A 82 11.43 7.64 19.34
CA LYS A 82 10.53 6.49 19.30
C LYS A 82 9.67 6.65 18.06
N GLU A 83 9.60 5.60 17.28
CA GLU A 83 8.80 5.53 16.07
C GLU A 83 7.78 4.39 16.20
N ASP A 84 6.58 4.62 15.69
CA ASP A 84 5.52 3.64 15.62
C ASP A 84 4.90 3.73 14.22
N ALA A 85 4.94 2.63 13.50
CA ALA A 85 4.40 2.56 12.14
C ALA A 85 2.86 2.55 12.11
N GLY A 86 2.21 2.46 13.27
CA GLY A 86 0.76 2.41 13.39
C GLY A 86 0.15 1.23 12.64
N ASN A 87 -0.87 1.50 11.82
CA ASN A 87 -1.56 0.50 11.01
C ASN A 87 -1.11 0.56 9.53
N SER A 88 0.17 0.82 9.30
CA SER A 88 0.73 0.91 7.95
C SER A 88 0.86 -0.46 7.29
N TYR A 89 0.65 -0.52 5.98
CA TYR A 89 0.74 -1.76 5.20
C TYR A 89 1.16 -1.48 3.75
N ASP A 90 1.70 -2.50 3.10
CA ASP A 90 1.98 -2.52 1.67
C ASP A 90 0.71 -2.95 0.91
N ALA A 91 0.16 -2.04 0.10
CA ALA A 91 -1.09 -2.27 -0.62
C ALA A 91 -0.92 -3.30 -1.75
N VAL A 92 0.24 -3.34 -2.41
CA VAL A 92 0.53 -4.30 -3.49
C VAL A 92 0.63 -5.70 -2.90
N PHE A 93 1.40 -5.85 -1.81
CA PHE A 93 1.57 -7.13 -1.15
C PHE A 93 0.26 -7.63 -0.53
N THR A 94 -0.54 -6.73 0.02
CA THR A 94 -1.88 -7.04 0.52
C THR A 94 -2.79 -7.57 -0.58
N ALA A 95 -2.81 -6.91 -1.75
CA ALA A 95 -3.60 -7.37 -2.91
C ALA A 95 -3.18 -8.77 -3.37
N ILE A 96 -1.87 -9.04 -3.44
CA ILE A 96 -1.33 -10.35 -3.79
C ILE A 96 -1.79 -11.40 -2.76
N LYS A 97 -1.63 -11.13 -1.48
CA LYS A 97 -2.04 -12.05 -0.41
C LYS A 97 -3.55 -12.32 -0.39
N MET A 98 -4.36 -11.31 -0.68
CA MET A 98 -5.81 -11.50 -0.82
C MET A 98 -6.16 -12.42 -2.00
N GLN A 99 -5.45 -12.30 -3.13
CA GLN A 99 -5.64 -13.20 -4.27
C GLN A 99 -5.21 -14.64 -3.94
N GLU A 100 -4.08 -14.81 -3.28
CA GLU A 100 -3.59 -16.13 -2.84
C GLU A 100 -4.56 -16.80 -1.86
N HIS A 101 -5.04 -16.03 -0.87
CA HIS A 101 -5.96 -16.56 0.13
C HIS A 101 -7.30 -17.01 -0.46
N ASN A 102 -7.76 -16.34 -1.50
CA ASN A 102 -9.07 -16.61 -2.11
C ASN A 102 -9.08 -17.92 -2.91
N LEU A 103 -7.94 -18.33 -3.51
CA LEU A 103 -7.81 -19.55 -4.33
C LEU A 103 -6.39 -20.12 -4.26
N ASN A 104 -5.89 -20.38 -3.12
CA ASN A 104 -4.59 -20.96 -2.73
C ASN A 104 -3.41 -20.71 -3.70
N ASP A 105 -3.62 -20.79 -5.01
CA ASP A 105 -2.57 -20.61 -6.03
C ASP A 105 -3.19 -20.24 -7.40
N ASN A 106 -2.35 -19.89 -8.37
CA ASN A 106 -2.75 -19.52 -9.73
C ASN A 106 -3.31 -20.70 -10.52
N ASP A 107 -2.79 -21.90 -10.30
CA ASP A 107 -3.22 -23.11 -10.98
C ASP A 107 -4.61 -23.55 -10.49
N ASP A 108 -4.89 -23.43 -9.19
CA ASP A 108 -6.21 -23.65 -8.60
C ASP A 108 -7.24 -22.66 -9.12
N TRP A 109 -6.86 -21.38 -9.26
CA TRP A 109 -7.73 -20.38 -9.84
C TRP A 109 -8.05 -20.69 -11.29
N TYR A 110 -7.03 -21.03 -12.08
CA TYR A 110 -7.19 -21.34 -13.50
C TYR A 110 -8.07 -22.57 -13.72
N SER A 111 -7.79 -23.65 -13.01
CA SER A 111 -8.58 -24.89 -13.09
C SER A 111 -10.03 -24.68 -12.65
N THR A 112 -10.26 -23.87 -11.62
CA THR A 112 -11.61 -23.49 -11.15
C THR A 112 -12.33 -22.62 -12.18
N TYR A 113 -11.63 -21.65 -12.79
CA TYR A 113 -12.16 -20.83 -13.86
C TYR A 113 -12.62 -21.68 -15.06
N ILE A 114 -11.74 -22.55 -15.57
CA ILE A 114 -12.07 -23.44 -16.71
C ILE A 114 -13.24 -24.35 -16.37
N ARG A 115 -13.25 -24.94 -15.19
CA ARG A 115 -14.33 -25.83 -14.75
C ARG A 115 -15.66 -25.11 -14.65
N ASN A 116 -15.71 -23.91 -14.10
CA ASN A 116 -16.94 -23.12 -13.98
C ASN A 116 -17.40 -22.59 -15.34
N TRP A 117 -16.47 -22.19 -16.19
CA TRP A 117 -16.75 -21.75 -17.55
C TRP A 117 -17.31 -22.90 -18.38
N GLY A 118 -16.69 -24.10 -18.31
CA GLY A 118 -17.19 -25.29 -18.97
C GLY A 118 -18.55 -25.78 -18.51
N LYS A 119 -18.91 -25.52 -17.23
CA LYS A 119 -20.26 -25.84 -16.71
C LYS A 119 -21.34 -24.90 -17.24
N ASN A 120 -21.03 -23.64 -17.45
CA ASN A 120 -21.96 -22.61 -17.85
C ASN A 120 -21.97 -22.37 -19.37
N PHE A 121 -21.04 -23.00 -20.09
CA PHE A 121 -20.87 -22.84 -21.51
C PHE A 121 -21.29 -24.11 -22.25
N ASN A 122 -22.29 -24.01 -23.09
CA ASN A 122 -22.66 -25.11 -23.96
C ASN A 122 -21.67 -25.22 -25.11
N TRP A 123 -20.69 -26.09 -24.98
CA TRP A 123 -19.62 -26.29 -25.97
C TRP A 123 -20.15 -26.60 -27.37
N SER A 124 -21.30 -27.30 -27.47
CA SER A 124 -21.90 -27.62 -28.74
C SER A 124 -22.36 -26.35 -29.48
N ASP A 125 -23.04 -25.45 -28.79
CA ASP A 125 -23.56 -24.23 -29.36
C ASP A 125 -22.42 -23.25 -29.72
N ALA A 126 -21.40 -23.15 -28.87
CA ALA A 126 -20.23 -22.34 -29.16
C ALA A 126 -19.41 -22.85 -30.34
N PHE A 127 -19.22 -24.16 -30.44
CA PHE A 127 -18.52 -24.77 -31.57
C PHE A 127 -19.30 -24.54 -32.87
N ILE A 128 -20.61 -24.70 -32.84
CA ILE A 128 -21.48 -24.48 -34.00
C ILE A 128 -21.42 -22.99 -34.39
N SER A 129 -21.55 -22.06 -33.45
CA SER A 129 -21.49 -20.63 -33.76
C SER A 129 -20.12 -20.21 -34.29
N TRP A 130 -19.05 -20.73 -33.74
CA TRP A 130 -17.70 -20.46 -34.24
C TRP A 130 -17.47 -21.05 -35.63
N SER A 131 -17.93 -22.26 -35.86
CA SER A 131 -17.79 -22.90 -37.19
C SER A 131 -18.61 -22.16 -38.28
N LEU A 132 -19.82 -21.70 -37.94
CA LEU A 132 -20.64 -20.89 -38.84
C LEU A 132 -20.00 -19.54 -39.15
N ASP A 133 -19.45 -18.85 -38.16
CA ASP A 133 -18.76 -17.57 -38.33
C ASP A 133 -17.46 -17.74 -39.13
N SER A 134 -16.70 -18.77 -38.92
CA SER A 134 -15.51 -19.07 -39.72
C SER A 134 -15.87 -19.45 -41.17
N PHE A 135 -16.96 -20.16 -41.41
CA PHE A 135 -17.50 -20.43 -42.78
C PHE A 135 -17.91 -19.14 -43.51
N GLN A 136 -18.56 -18.23 -42.79
CA GLN A 136 -18.96 -16.94 -43.39
C GLN A 136 -17.76 -16.04 -43.71
N ARG A 137 -16.73 -16.03 -42.86
CA ARG A 137 -15.51 -15.24 -43.10
C ARG A 137 -14.63 -15.78 -44.19
N THR A 138 -14.54 -17.08 -44.34
CA THR A 138 -13.70 -17.73 -45.36
C THR A 138 -14.33 -17.75 -46.76
N GLY A 139 -15.58 -17.35 -46.87
CA GLY A 139 -16.25 -17.23 -48.19
C GLY A 139 -16.54 -18.57 -48.90
N VAL A 140 -16.29 -19.71 -48.23
CA VAL A 140 -16.46 -21.06 -48.82
C VAL A 140 -17.93 -21.43 -49.00
N GLY A 141 -18.87 -20.62 -48.49
CA GLY A 141 -20.31 -20.83 -48.65
C GLY A 141 -20.95 -20.05 -49.78
N ARG A 142 -20.18 -19.33 -50.64
CA ARG A 142 -20.75 -18.46 -51.71
C ARG A 142 -20.58 -19.03 -53.10
N THR A 143 -20.78 -20.27 -53.30
CA THR A 143 -20.97 -20.72 -54.71
C THR A 143 -21.79 -21.99 -54.78
N VAL A 144 -23.09 -21.85 -54.75
CA VAL A 144 -23.95 -22.69 -55.59
C VAL A 144 -25.18 -21.80 -55.92
N ARG A 145 -25.13 -21.24 -57.09
CA ARG A 145 -26.32 -21.00 -57.90
C ARG A 145 -26.28 -22.02 -59.02
#